data_6435e652e9472787cf421349aed4633a
#
_entry.id   6435e652e9472787cf421349aed4633a
#
_cell.length_a   1.000
_cell.length_b   1.000
_cell.length_c   1.000
_cell.angle_alpha   90.00
_cell.angle_beta   90.00
_cell.angle_gamma   90.00
#
_symmetry.space_group_name_H-M   'P 1'
#
loop_
_entity.id
_entity.type
_entity.pdbx_description
1 polymer ?
#
loop_
_entity_poly.entity_id
_entity_poly.type
_entity_poly.pdbx_seq_one_letter_code
_entity_poly.pdbx_strand_id
1 'polypeptide(L)'
;MSDRQRRYYRGVSMKPDDLLKELAWALAIVLALGVVLAAAFSSPDEPSLTAQRVAKVEPAILAGTALRALAGQSAIAQYGPPYNNQPGASQSIGGFSPEAWAGVQIPINAAKVFVLRPLQSAAALSPNLKGALTTYEAAPRSQQQAWTGAALKALGKARYDASGVVLPKGHYGPLPTMLDGYFRLARSGLLEAAVGQNGSVYQTDLTSQMLLLQGQAMGAAATPLHMLGAQWGMMREPDNYPGAVWLWLYTALYQIPPYSTSASADLLVGLTIGLLSLLLMLVPFIPGLRDIPRGVGLHRLIWRKARRE
;
A
#
# COMPACT_ATOMS: atom_id res chain seq x y z
N MET A 1 15.88 -43.87 22.60
CA MET A 1 16.64 -43.55 21.37
C MET A 1 16.48 -44.72 20.41
N SER A 2 15.95 -44.47 19.20
CA SER A 2 15.71 -45.53 18.19
C SER A 2 17.03 -46.06 17.63
N ASP A 3 17.04 -47.31 17.12
CA ASP A 3 18.27 -47.90 16.51
C ASP A 3 18.80 -47.07 15.31
N ARG A 4 17.91 -46.31 14.66
CA ARG A 4 18.26 -45.35 13.62
C ARG A 4 19.04 -44.16 14.18
N GLN A 5 18.66 -43.66 15.36
CA GLN A 5 19.38 -42.58 16.04
C GLN A 5 20.72 -43.03 16.56
N ARG A 6 20.81 -44.25 17.11
CA ARG A 6 22.09 -44.83 17.58
C ARG A 6 23.09 -45.02 16.45
N ARG A 7 22.66 -45.43 15.25
CA ARG A 7 23.53 -45.55 14.07
C ARG A 7 24.01 -44.19 13.55
N TYR A 8 23.16 -43.17 13.61
CA TYR A 8 23.47 -41.82 13.17
C TYR A 8 24.54 -41.14 14.02
N TYR A 9 24.46 -41.31 15.34
CA TYR A 9 25.40 -40.72 16.31
C TYR A 9 26.59 -41.61 16.65
N ARG A 10 26.76 -42.74 15.98
CA ARG A 10 27.88 -43.66 16.22
C ARG A 10 29.20 -42.99 15.82
N GLY A 11 30.08 -42.71 16.80
CA GLY A 11 31.39 -42.07 16.61
C GLY A 11 31.37 -40.53 16.60
N VAL A 12 30.26 -39.93 17.02
CA VAL A 12 30.19 -38.47 17.23
C VAL A 12 30.32 -38.19 18.73
N SER A 13 31.37 -37.46 19.14
CA SER A 13 31.46 -36.98 20.52
C SER A 13 30.37 -35.92 20.73
N MET A 14 29.45 -36.23 21.66
CA MET A 14 28.40 -35.30 22.05
C MET A 14 28.99 -34.28 23.01
N LYS A 15 29.17 -33.04 22.58
CA LYS A 15 29.40 -31.90 23.47
C LYS A 15 28.06 -31.37 23.96
N PRO A 16 27.91 -31.00 25.23
CA PRO A 16 26.71 -30.26 25.67
C PRO A 16 26.66 -28.92 24.93
N ASP A 17 25.60 -28.77 24.18
CA ASP A 17 25.40 -27.56 23.37
C ASP A 17 24.35 -26.69 24.03
N ASP A 18 24.58 -25.39 24.03
CA ASP A 18 23.66 -24.41 24.57
C ASP A 18 22.73 -23.94 23.45
N LEU A 19 21.60 -24.61 23.28
CA LEU A 19 20.59 -24.30 22.29
C LEU A 19 20.13 -22.83 22.34
N LEU A 20 20.15 -22.20 23.51
CA LEU A 20 19.78 -20.80 23.64
C LEU A 20 20.84 -19.87 23.01
N LYS A 21 22.12 -20.21 23.17
CA LYS A 21 23.20 -19.47 22.50
C LYS A 21 23.16 -19.64 21.00
N GLU A 22 22.92 -20.86 20.50
CA GLU A 22 22.80 -21.10 19.07
C GLU A 22 21.62 -20.33 18.48
N LEU A 23 20.47 -20.35 19.16
CA LEU A 23 19.29 -19.57 18.76
C LEU A 23 19.60 -18.07 18.77
N ALA A 24 20.24 -17.56 19.80
CA ALA A 24 20.61 -16.15 19.91
C ALA A 24 21.54 -15.73 18.77
N TRP A 25 22.56 -16.53 18.44
CA TRP A 25 23.45 -16.26 17.31
C TRP A 25 22.72 -16.35 15.95
N ALA A 26 21.86 -17.34 15.76
CA ALA A 26 21.07 -17.46 14.54
C ALA A 26 20.15 -16.25 14.34
N LEU A 27 19.45 -15.82 15.38
CA LEU A 27 18.63 -14.60 15.37
C LEU A 27 19.46 -13.36 15.10
N ALA A 28 20.61 -13.20 15.74
CA ALA A 28 21.49 -12.05 15.53
C ALA A 28 21.99 -11.98 14.07
N ILE A 29 22.35 -13.11 13.47
CA ILE A 29 22.78 -13.18 12.07
C ILE A 29 21.63 -12.83 11.14
N VAL A 30 20.45 -13.41 11.35
CA VAL A 30 19.26 -13.12 10.52
C VAL A 30 18.86 -11.66 10.63
N LEU A 31 18.85 -11.09 11.84
CA LEU A 31 18.56 -9.67 12.04
C LEU A 31 19.60 -8.77 11.36
N ALA A 32 20.90 -9.07 11.55
CA ALA A 32 21.96 -8.30 10.90
C ALA A 32 21.84 -8.36 9.37
N LEU A 33 21.59 -9.54 8.81
CA LEU A 33 21.36 -9.71 7.37
C LEU A 33 20.12 -8.94 6.92
N GLY A 34 19.02 -9.03 7.66
CA GLY A 34 17.79 -8.29 7.38
C GLY A 34 18.03 -6.78 7.37
N VAL A 35 18.73 -6.25 8.36
CA VAL A 35 19.08 -4.82 8.43
C VAL A 35 19.96 -4.39 7.27
N VAL A 36 20.99 -5.17 6.93
CA VAL A 36 21.89 -4.85 5.81
C VAL A 36 21.14 -4.85 4.49
N LEU A 37 20.30 -5.86 4.26
CA LEU A 37 19.51 -5.94 3.02
C LEU A 37 18.45 -4.83 2.96
N ALA A 38 17.77 -4.53 4.07
CA ALA A 38 16.82 -3.44 4.14
C ALA A 38 17.49 -2.09 3.85
N ALA A 39 18.68 -1.83 4.42
CA ALA A 39 19.46 -0.63 4.14
C ALA A 39 19.92 -0.56 2.67
N ALA A 40 20.34 -1.68 2.09
CA ALA A 40 20.75 -1.75 0.68
C ALA A 40 19.59 -1.45 -0.30
N PHE A 41 18.36 -1.79 0.09
CA PHE A 41 17.15 -1.54 -0.68
C PHE A 41 16.38 -0.31 -0.21
N SER A 42 16.93 0.48 0.72
CA SER A 42 16.29 1.73 1.13
C SER A 42 16.20 2.70 -0.04
N SER A 43 15.15 3.51 -0.06
CA SER A 43 15.05 4.63 -0.98
C SER A 43 15.96 5.79 -0.51
N PRO A 44 16.31 6.73 -1.40
CA PRO A 44 16.94 7.98 -0.98
C PRO A 44 16.08 8.70 0.07
N ASP A 45 16.74 9.46 0.95
CA ASP A 45 16.08 10.29 1.97
C ASP A 45 15.18 11.34 1.29
N GLU A 46 13.94 11.01 1.11
CA GLU A 46 12.92 11.90 0.59
C GLU A 46 11.99 12.35 1.73
N PRO A 47 11.63 13.62 1.79
CA PRO A 47 10.67 14.10 2.78
C PRO A 47 9.31 13.44 2.59
N SER A 48 8.61 13.19 3.68
CA SER A 48 7.27 12.57 3.67
C SER A 48 6.34 13.22 2.66
N LEU A 49 5.57 12.40 1.95
CA LEU A 49 4.59 12.85 0.98
C LEU A 49 3.36 13.38 1.72
N THR A 50 3.16 14.70 1.69
CA THR A 50 1.99 15.36 2.29
C THR A 50 1.18 16.08 1.21
N ALA A 51 -0.11 16.27 1.44
CA ALA A 51 -0.95 17.05 0.54
C ALA A 51 -0.43 18.48 0.38
N GLN A 52 0.18 19.03 1.42
CA GLN A 52 0.82 20.34 1.38
C GLN A 52 2.00 20.37 0.41
N ARG A 53 2.86 19.35 0.44
CA ARG A 53 3.99 19.22 -0.48
C ARG A 53 3.52 19.03 -1.90
N VAL A 54 2.56 18.10 -2.12
CA VAL A 54 1.98 17.84 -3.43
C VAL A 54 1.31 19.10 -4.01
N ALA A 55 0.58 19.86 -3.19
CA ALA A 55 -0.04 21.12 -3.63
C ALA A 55 0.98 22.18 -4.06
N LYS A 56 2.20 22.15 -3.53
CA LYS A 56 3.28 23.10 -3.86
C LYS A 56 4.11 22.65 -5.06
N VAL A 57 4.46 21.36 -5.12
CA VAL A 57 5.43 20.82 -6.09
C VAL A 57 4.72 20.24 -7.31
N GLU A 58 3.62 19.51 -7.09
CA GLU A 58 2.90 18.77 -8.11
C GLU A 58 1.40 19.07 -8.08
N PRO A 59 0.99 20.35 -8.24
CA PRO A 59 -0.41 20.76 -8.09
C PRO A 59 -1.35 20.05 -9.06
N ALA A 60 -0.86 19.66 -10.25
CA ALA A 60 -1.64 18.90 -11.21
C ALA A 60 -2.09 17.55 -10.68
N ILE A 61 -1.23 16.87 -9.92
CA ILE A 61 -1.54 15.58 -9.28
C ILE A 61 -2.62 15.77 -8.25
N LEU A 62 -2.51 16.78 -7.39
CA LEU A 62 -3.52 17.04 -6.38
C LEU A 62 -4.90 17.36 -6.99
N ALA A 63 -4.93 18.21 -8.03
CA ALA A 63 -6.16 18.51 -8.77
C ALA A 63 -6.74 17.25 -9.43
N GLY A 64 -5.89 16.43 -10.04
CA GLY A 64 -6.27 15.15 -10.63
C GLY A 64 -6.85 14.19 -9.59
N THR A 65 -6.25 14.10 -8.42
CA THR A 65 -6.74 13.27 -7.31
C THR A 65 -8.15 13.69 -6.90
N ALA A 66 -8.37 14.98 -6.67
CA ALA A 66 -9.67 15.52 -6.31
C ALA A 66 -10.73 15.28 -7.39
N LEU A 67 -10.43 15.60 -8.64
CA LEU A 67 -11.38 15.44 -9.74
C LEU A 67 -11.70 13.98 -10.04
N ARG A 68 -10.73 13.07 -9.97
CA ARG A 68 -10.98 11.62 -10.15
C ARG A 68 -11.81 11.06 -9.01
N ALA A 69 -11.59 11.54 -7.78
CA ALA A 69 -12.43 11.16 -6.65
C ALA A 69 -13.89 11.58 -6.91
N LEU A 70 -14.13 12.83 -7.35
CA LEU A 70 -15.47 13.32 -7.68
C LEU A 70 -16.11 12.60 -8.88
N ALA A 71 -15.30 12.18 -9.85
CA ALA A 71 -15.76 11.42 -11.02
C ALA A 71 -16.04 9.94 -10.72
N GLY A 72 -15.72 9.45 -9.53
CA GLY A 72 -15.80 8.02 -9.20
C GLY A 72 -14.74 7.17 -9.92
N GLN A 73 -13.64 7.79 -10.34
CA GLN A 73 -12.53 7.15 -11.07
C GLN A 73 -11.27 7.03 -10.21
N SER A 74 -11.39 7.26 -8.91
CA SER A 74 -10.27 7.13 -7.99
C SER A 74 -9.90 5.67 -7.78
N ALA A 75 -8.63 5.33 -7.95
CA ALA A 75 -8.10 4.03 -7.56
C ALA A 75 -7.81 3.95 -6.06
N ILE A 76 -7.95 5.05 -5.33
CA ILE A 76 -7.70 5.11 -3.89
C ILE A 76 -8.76 4.28 -3.15
N ALA A 77 -8.31 3.37 -2.31
CA ALA A 77 -9.16 2.47 -1.52
C ALA A 77 -10.17 1.66 -2.34
N GLN A 78 -9.97 1.59 -3.62
CA GLN A 78 -10.63 0.66 -4.52
C GLN A 78 -9.55 -0.21 -5.13
N TYR A 79 -9.84 -1.48 -5.33
CA TYR A 79 -8.97 -2.33 -6.13
C TYR A 79 -9.09 -1.90 -7.58
N GLY A 80 -8.39 -0.79 -7.90
CA GLY A 80 -8.38 -0.20 -9.24
C GLY A 80 -7.84 -1.16 -10.30
N PRO A 81 -7.85 -0.74 -11.56
CA PRO A 81 -7.26 -1.54 -12.62
C PRO A 81 -5.84 -1.98 -12.26
N PRO A 82 -5.44 -3.23 -12.51
CA PRO A 82 -6.19 -4.25 -13.30
C PRO A 82 -7.21 -5.09 -12.51
N TYR A 83 -7.36 -4.86 -11.21
CA TYR A 83 -8.15 -5.75 -10.35
C TYR A 83 -9.66 -5.51 -10.46
N ASN A 84 -10.20 -4.66 -9.62
CA ASN A 84 -11.64 -4.37 -9.62
C ASN A 84 -11.88 -2.92 -9.16
N ASN A 85 -12.56 -2.14 -9.97
CA ASN A 85 -12.85 -0.74 -9.72
C ASN A 85 -14.35 -0.45 -9.56
N GLN A 86 -15.19 -1.47 -9.43
CA GLN A 86 -16.61 -1.26 -9.25
C GLN A 86 -16.95 -0.90 -7.80
N PRO A 87 -17.90 0.02 -7.57
CA PRO A 87 -18.37 0.33 -6.23
C PRO A 87 -18.89 -0.92 -5.51
N GLY A 88 -18.41 -1.15 -4.30
CA GLY A 88 -18.80 -2.34 -3.52
C GLY A 88 -17.98 -3.59 -3.82
N ALA A 89 -16.99 -3.51 -4.71
CA ALA A 89 -16.15 -4.64 -5.02
C ALA A 89 -15.20 -4.96 -3.88
N SER A 90 -15.14 -6.22 -3.50
CA SER A 90 -14.12 -6.78 -2.60
C SER A 90 -13.50 -8.00 -3.23
N GLN A 91 -12.27 -8.31 -2.88
CA GLN A 91 -11.64 -9.54 -3.35
C GLN A 91 -12.29 -10.74 -2.66
N SER A 92 -12.59 -11.78 -3.43
CA SER A 92 -13.25 -12.97 -2.91
C SER A 92 -12.79 -14.23 -3.65
N ILE A 93 -12.80 -15.34 -2.92
CA ILE A 93 -12.58 -16.68 -3.48
C ILE A 93 -13.71 -17.58 -3.02
N GLY A 94 -14.39 -18.23 -3.97
CA GLY A 94 -15.51 -19.12 -3.67
C GLY A 94 -16.65 -18.46 -2.89
N GLY A 95 -16.84 -17.14 -3.06
CA GLY A 95 -17.86 -16.37 -2.34
C GLY A 95 -17.43 -15.88 -0.94
N PHE A 96 -16.25 -16.27 -0.44
CA PHE A 96 -15.71 -15.77 0.82
C PHE A 96 -14.80 -14.58 0.57
N SER A 97 -15.07 -13.46 1.25
CA SER A 97 -14.22 -12.25 1.28
C SER A 97 -13.65 -12.05 2.68
N PRO A 98 -12.35 -12.31 2.89
CA PRO A 98 -11.70 -12.08 4.18
C PRO A 98 -11.79 -10.62 4.64
N GLU A 99 -11.73 -9.68 3.70
CA GLU A 99 -11.82 -8.24 3.98
C GLU A 99 -13.19 -7.88 4.54
N ALA A 100 -14.25 -8.33 3.87
CA ALA A 100 -15.62 -8.10 4.34
C ALA A 100 -15.85 -8.78 5.69
N TRP A 101 -15.31 -9.99 5.89
CA TRP A 101 -15.39 -10.71 7.15
C TRP A 101 -14.64 -10.00 8.29
N ALA A 102 -13.48 -9.40 8.00
CA ALA A 102 -12.71 -8.61 8.96
C ALA A 102 -13.31 -7.23 9.24
N GLY A 103 -14.44 -6.88 8.62
CA GLY A 103 -15.09 -5.58 8.81
C GLY A 103 -14.42 -4.43 8.08
N VAL A 104 -13.55 -4.70 7.13
CA VAL A 104 -12.90 -3.66 6.32
C VAL A 104 -13.96 -3.01 5.42
N GLN A 105 -14.18 -1.71 5.61
CA GLN A 105 -15.13 -0.94 4.80
C GLN A 105 -14.50 -0.57 3.45
N ILE A 106 -14.65 -1.43 2.48
CA ILE A 106 -14.24 -1.20 1.11
C ILE A 106 -15.47 -1.34 0.21
N PRO A 107 -15.63 -0.46 -0.79
CA PRO A 107 -14.80 0.70 -1.11
C PRO A 107 -15.16 1.92 -0.28
N ILE A 108 -14.16 2.76 -0.01
CA ILE A 108 -14.38 4.09 0.54
C ILE A 108 -15.01 4.97 -0.55
N ASN A 109 -16.02 5.75 -0.20
CA ASN A 109 -16.54 6.77 -1.11
C ASN A 109 -15.53 7.92 -1.21
N ALA A 110 -14.62 7.82 -2.18
CA ALA A 110 -13.51 8.74 -2.39
C ALA A 110 -13.99 10.19 -2.57
N ALA A 111 -15.08 10.42 -3.31
CA ALA A 111 -15.64 11.75 -3.49
C ALA A 111 -16.06 12.38 -2.15
N LYS A 112 -16.77 11.60 -1.34
CA LYS A 112 -17.26 12.07 -0.05
C LYS A 112 -16.14 12.27 0.96
N VAL A 113 -15.25 11.30 1.09
CA VAL A 113 -14.21 11.27 2.14
C VAL A 113 -13.08 12.23 1.83
N PHE A 114 -12.57 12.23 0.59
CA PHE A 114 -11.38 12.99 0.26
C PHE A 114 -11.64 14.40 -0.24
N VAL A 115 -12.86 14.70 -0.71
CA VAL A 115 -13.15 16.01 -1.32
C VAL A 115 -14.31 16.71 -0.63
N LEU A 116 -15.51 16.12 -0.62
CA LEU A 116 -16.71 16.84 -0.18
C LEU A 116 -16.69 17.17 1.31
N ARG A 117 -16.38 16.21 2.19
CA ARG A 117 -16.28 16.46 3.65
C ARG A 117 -15.24 17.52 4.01
N PRO A 118 -13.98 17.43 3.52
CA PRO A 118 -13.00 18.49 3.76
C PRO A 118 -13.47 19.85 3.31
N LEU A 119 -14.08 19.95 2.13
CA LEU A 119 -14.61 21.20 1.63
C LEU A 119 -15.83 21.70 2.43
N GLN A 120 -16.71 20.81 2.89
CA GLN A 120 -17.82 21.16 3.77
C GLN A 120 -17.32 21.77 5.08
N SER A 121 -16.27 21.19 5.68
CA SER A 121 -15.63 21.76 6.88
C SER A 121 -15.06 23.16 6.62
N ALA A 122 -14.42 23.38 5.47
CA ALA A 122 -13.88 24.68 5.08
C ALA A 122 -14.97 25.70 4.68
N ALA A 123 -16.11 25.22 4.18
CA ALA A 123 -17.21 26.06 3.72
C ALA A 123 -17.84 26.90 4.86
N ALA A 124 -17.67 26.48 6.11
CA ALA A 124 -18.09 27.29 7.28
C ALA A 124 -17.44 28.68 7.30
N LEU A 125 -16.25 28.82 6.73
CA LEU A 125 -15.47 30.05 6.70
C LEU A 125 -15.53 30.81 5.35
N SER A 126 -16.22 30.24 4.34
CA SER A 126 -16.24 30.79 2.98
C SER A 126 -17.64 30.68 2.35
N PRO A 127 -18.43 31.78 2.28
CA PRO A 127 -19.75 31.76 1.64
C PRO A 127 -19.72 31.30 0.17
N ASN A 128 -18.69 31.72 -0.58
CA ASN A 128 -18.54 31.35 -1.99
C ASN A 128 -18.34 29.83 -2.15
N LEU A 129 -17.51 29.22 -1.28
CA LEU A 129 -17.28 27.78 -1.29
C LEU A 129 -18.56 27.03 -0.87
N LYS A 130 -19.29 27.53 0.11
CA LYS A 130 -20.57 26.98 0.51
C LYS A 130 -21.57 26.96 -0.63
N GLY A 131 -21.72 28.09 -1.36
CA GLY A 131 -22.58 28.16 -2.54
C GLY A 131 -22.16 27.19 -3.64
N ALA A 132 -20.87 27.08 -3.91
CA ALA A 132 -20.33 26.15 -4.89
C ALA A 132 -20.63 24.68 -4.53
N LEU A 133 -20.46 24.30 -3.28
CA LEU A 133 -20.79 22.96 -2.79
C LEU A 133 -22.28 22.66 -2.91
N THR A 134 -23.14 23.60 -2.46
CA THR A 134 -24.60 23.44 -2.59
C THR A 134 -25.01 23.25 -4.06
N THR A 135 -24.44 24.02 -4.97
CA THR A 135 -24.67 23.90 -6.41
C THR A 135 -24.23 22.53 -6.94
N TYR A 136 -23.06 22.05 -6.51
CA TYR A 136 -22.54 20.74 -6.93
C TYR A 136 -23.40 19.59 -6.42
N GLU A 137 -23.75 19.60 -5.14
CA GLU A 137 -24.51 18.54 -4.49
C GLU A 137 -25.97 18.49 -4.96
N ALA A 138 -26.57 19.63 -5.30
CA ALA A 138 -27.92 19.69 -5.86
C ALA A 138 -27.99 19.27 -7.34
N ALA A 139 -26.87 19.24 -8.04
CA ALA A 139 -26.85 18.89 -9.46
C ALA A 139 -27.08 17.37 -9.68
N PRO A 140 -27.79 16.98 -10.73
CA PRO A 140 -27.91 15.58 -11.13
C PRO A 140 -26.54 14.93 -11.38
N ARG A 141 -26.42 13.63 -11.09
CA ARG A 141 -25.16 12.89 -11.29
C ARG A 141 -24.58 13.01 -12.69
N SER A 142 -25.41 13.01 -13.73
CA SER A 142 -25.00 13.22 -15.11
C SER A 142 -24.30 14.55 -15.32
N GLN A 143 -24.80 15.61 -14.67
CA GLN A 143 -24.20 16.95 -14.73
C GLN A 143 -22.92 17.05 -13.92
N GLN A 144 -22.87 16.44 -12.73
CA GLN A 144 -21.64 16.32 -11.94
C GLN A 144 -20.54 15.60 -12.74
N GLN A 145 -20.88 14.50 -13.41
CA GLN A 145 -19.97 13.77 -14.28
C GLN A 145 -19.53 14.57 -15.51
N ALA A 146 -20.44 15.33 -16.12
CA ALA A 146 -20.08 16.20 -17.23
C ALA A 146 -19.08 17.28 -16.81
N TRP A 147 -19.30 17.96 -15.70
CA TRP A 147 -18.38 18.96 -15.17
C TRP A 147 -17.01 18.35 -14.80
N THR A 148 -17.00 17.24 -14.07
CA THR A 148 -15.75 16.58 -13.65
C THR A 148 -14.98 16.03 -14.85
N GLY A 149 -15.64 15.42 -15.82
CA GLY A 149 -15.02 14.93 -17.05
C GLY A 149 -14.43 16.06 -17.90
N ALA A 150 -15.15 17.19 -17.99
CA ALA A 150 -14.64 18.39 -18.70
C ALA A 150 -13.41 18.96 -17.97
N ALA A 151 -13.44 19.07 -16.65
CA ALA A 151 -12.35 19.57 -15.85
C ALA A 151 -11.11 18.64 -15.91
N LEU A 152 -11.29 17.32 -15.86
CA LEU A 152 -10.21 16.34 -16.03
C LEU A 152 -9.50 16.48 -17.36
N LYS A 153 -10.26 16.61 -18.46
CA LYS A 153 -9.69 16.85 -19.79
C LYS A 153 -8.93 18.17 -19.89
N ALA A 154 -9.37 19.17 -19.13
CA ALA A 154 -8.77 20.51 -19.13
C ALA A 154 -7.50 20.60 -18.28
N LEU A 155 -7.26 19.67 -17.35
CA LEU A 155 -6.09 19.70 -16.44
C LEU A 155 -4.75 19.80 -17.17
N GLY A 156 -4.61 19.12 -18.31
CA GLY A 156 -3.37 19.15 -19.10
C GLY A 156 -3.04 20.54 -19.68
N LYS A 157 -4.01 21.47 -19.68
CA LYS A 157 -3.86 22.85 -20.15
C LYS A 157 -4.10 23.87 -19.03
N ALA A 158 -4.28 23.42 -17.80
CA ALA A 158 -4.50 24.27 -16.63
C ALA A 158 -3.22 25.02 -16.28
N ARG A 159 -3.39 26.21 -15.72
CA ARG A 159 -2.30 26.97 -15.08
C ARG A 159 -2.41 26.81 -13.59
N TYR A 160 -1.28 26.76 -12.94
CA TYR A 160 -1.17 26.59 -11.50
C TYR A 160 -0.48 27.82 -10.92
N ASP A 161 -1.14 28.53 -10.05
CA ASP A 161 -0.60 29.72 -9.40
C ASP A 161 -0.72 29.65 -7.86
N ALA A 162 -0.37 30.73 -7.18
CA ALA A 162 -0.45 30.81 -5.75
C ALA A 162 -1.90 30.73 -5.21
N SER A 163 -2.92 30.99 -6.01
CA SER A 163 -4.34 30.92 -5.60
C SER A 163 -4.93 29.52 -5.78
N GLY A 164 -4.42 28.72 -6.71
CA GLY A 164 -4.97 27.39 -6.98
C GLY A 164 -4.77 26.90 -8.40
N VAL A 165 -5.82 26.37 -8.98
CA VAL A 165 -5.86 25.81 -10.33
C VAL A 165 -6.72 26.69 -11.22
N VAL A 166 -6.13 27.28 -12.22
CA VAL A 166 -6.84 28.07 -13.23
C VAL A 166 -7.09 27.17 -14.45
N LEU A 167 -8.33 26.71 -14.57
CA LEU A 167 -8.75 25.94 -15.74
C LEU A 167 -8.93 26.87 -16.95
N PRO A 168 -8.65 26.41 -18.18
CA PRO A 168 -8.97 27.17 -19.40
C PRO A 168 -10.48 27.43 -19.50
N LYS A 169 -10.91 28.34 -20.36
CA LYS A 169 -12.33 28.62 -20.53
C LYS A 169 -13.12 27.37 -20.88
N GLY A 170 -14.20 27.10 -20.10
CA GLY A 170 -15.04 25.89 -20.24
C GLY A 170 -16.22 25.88 -19.30
N HIS A 171 -17.05 24.86 -19.42
CA HIS A 171 -18.25 24.66 -18.59
C HIS A 171 -17.94 23.63 -17.49
N TYR A 172 -17.44 24.10 -16.36
CA TYR A 172 -17.03 23.26 -15.22
C TYR A 172 -17.97 23.39 -14.01
N GLY A 173 -19.06 24.15 -14.16
CA GLY A 173 -19.95 24.44 -13.04
C GLY A 173 -19.20 25.04 -11.83
N PRO A 174 -19.47 24.56 -10.62
CA PRO A 174 -18.86 25.09 -9.39
C PRO A 174 -17.43 24.58 -9.14
N LEU A 175 -16.90 23.66 -9.96
CA LEU A 175 -15.61 22.98 -9.72
C LEU A 175 -14.41 23.93 -9.58
N PRO A 176 -14.27 25.04 -10.31
CA PRO A 176 -13.15 25.96 -10.10
C PRO A 176 -13.09 26.47 -8.66
N THR A 177 -14.20 26.93 -8.11
CA THR A 177 -14.28 27.42 -6.71
C THR A 177 -14.03 26.30 -5.71
N MET A 178 -14.51 25.08 -5.99
CA MET A 178 -14.25 23.91 -5.15
C MET A 178 -12.77 23.52 -5.15
N LEU A 179 -12.12 23.53 -6.31
CA LEU A 179 -10.68 23.26 -6.43
C LEU A 179 -9.85 24.31 -5.69
N ASP A 180 -10.18 25.59 -5.81
CA ASP A 180 -9.49 26.66 -5.07
C ASP A 180 -9.61 26.43 -3.56
N GLY A 181 -10.79 26.09 -3.08
CA GLY A 181 -10.99 25.73 -1.67
C GLY A 181 -10.15 24.52 -1.24
N TYR A 182 -10.09 23.51 -2.10
CA TYR A 182 -9.30 22.29 -1.84
C TYR A 182 -7.79 22.58 -1.78
N PHE A 183 -7.29 23.41 -2.72
CA PHE A 183 -5.89 23.83 -2.72
C PHE A 183 -5.53 24.67 -1.49
N ARG A 184 -6.43 25.56 -1.03
CA ARG A 184 -6.20 26.33 0.19
C ARG A 184 -6.07 25.40 1.40
N LEU A 185 -6.94 24.40 1.54
CA LEU A 185 -6.83 23.39 2.60
C LEU A 185 -5.52 22.60 2.51
N ALA A 186 -5.14 22.15 1.33
CA ALA A 186 -3.91 21.38 1.15
C ALA A 186 -2.67 22.23 1.48
N ARG A 187 -2.59 23.45 0.97
CA ARG A 187 -1.45 24.36 1.19
C ARG A 187 -1.31 24.82 2.65
N SER A 188 -2.41 24.90 3.38
CA SER A 188 -2.38 25.20 4.82
C SER A 188 -1.97 23.98 5.66
N GLY A 189 -1.86 22.76 5.07
CA GLY A 189 -1.59 21.53 5.80
C GLY A 189 -2.81 20.97 6.56
N LEU A 190 -3.99 21.52 6.32
CA LEU A 190 -5.21 21.12 7.03
C LEU A 190 -6.02 20.04 6.27
N LEU A 191 -5.63 19.70 5.05
CA LEU A 191 -6.40 18.75 4.23
C LEU A 191 -6.43 17.37 4.86
N GLU A 192 -5.30 16.85 5.30
CA GLU A 192 -5.21 15.53 5.93
C GLU A 192 -6.04 15.49 7.23
N ALA A 193 -5.96 16.55 8.03
CA ALA A 193 -6.77 16.66 9.25
C ALA A 193 -8.27 16.68 8.92
N ALA A 194 -8.68 17.43 7.90
CA ALA A 194 -10.07 17.50 7.46
C ALA A 194 -10.59 16.17 6.86
N VAL A 195 -9.74 15.43 6.16
CA VAL A 195 -10.05 14.07 5.67
C VAL A 195 -10.24 13.09 6.83
N GLY A 196 -9.43 13.21 7.85
CA GLY A 196 -9.50 12.35 9.04
C GLY A 196 -10.72 12.62 9.92
N GLN A 197 -11.40 13.75 9.79
CA GLN A 197 -12.57 14.06 10.63
C GLN A 197 -13.75 13.13 10.33
N ASN A 198 -14.14 12.35 11.33
CA ASN A 198 -15.31 11.46 11.28
C ASN A 198 -16.41 11.85 12.28
N GLY A 199 -16.29 13.00 12.92
CA GLY A 199 -17.22 13.48 13.95
C GLY A 199 -16.94 12.94 15.36
N SER A 200 -15.89 12.13 15.54
CA SER A 200 -15.45 11.67 16.87
C SER A 200 -14.43 12.62 17.49
N VAL A 201 -14.50 12.79 18.81
CA VAL A 201 -13.52 13.58 19.57
C VAL A 201 -12.15 12.89 19.60
N TYR A 202 -12.16 11.57 19.62
CA TYR A 202 -10.95 10.74 19.57
C TYR A 202 -10.95 9.94 18.29
N GLN A 203 -9.96 10.19 17.45
CA GLN A 203 -9.80 9.48 16.19
C GLN A 203 -8.51 8.68 16.24
N THR A 204 -8.65 7.37 16.16
CA THR A 204 -7.53 6.43 16.04
C THR A 204 -7.43 5.81 14.65
N ASP A 205 -8.49 5.95 13.83
CA ASP A 205 -8.49 5.47 12.44
C ASP A 205 -7.88 6.52 11.51
N LEU A 206 -6.64 6.30 11.10
CA LEU A 206 -5.89 7.13 10.16
C LEU A 206 -6.00 6.64 8.71
N THR A 207 -6.80 5.62 8.45
CA THR A 207 -6.91 4.97 7.13
C THR A 207 -7.21 5.97 6.02
N SER A 208 -8.19 6.85 6.21
CA SER A 208 -8.55 7.84 5.18
C SER A 208 -7.42 8.83 4.89
N GLN A 209 -6.65 9.22 5.90
CA GLN A 209 -5.49 10.11 5.73
C GLN A 209 -4.37 9.42 4.95
N MET A 210 -4.07 8.18 5.30
CA MET A 210 -3.05 7.37 4.61
C MET A 210 -3.43 7.12 3.15
N LEU A 211 -4.71 6.93 2.86
CA LEU A 211 -5.20 6.65 1.52
C LEU A 211 -5.31 7.89 0.62
N LEU A 212 -5.37 9.10 1.17
CA LEU A 212 -5.60 10.34 0.42
C LEU A 212 -4.68 10.51 -0.78
N LEU A 213 -3.39 10.24 -0.61
CA LEU A 213 -2.37 10.43 -1.66
C LEU A 213 -1.98 9.14 -2.36
N GLN A 214 -2.53 8.00 -1.94
CA GLN A 214 -2.08 6.69 -2.35
C GLN A 214 -2.25 6.42 -3.85
N GLY A 215 -3.31 6.78 -4.48
CA GLY A 215 -3.54 6.41 -5.88
C GLY A 215 -2.65 7.18 -6.87
N GLN A 216 -2.67 8.50 -6.83
CA GLN A 216 -2.02 9.32 -7.85
C GLN A 216 -0.66 9.85 -7.44
N ALA A 217 -0.56 10.41 -6.24
CA ALA A 217 0.69 11.04 -5.82
C ALA A 217 1.78 9.99 -5.57
N MET A 218 1.45 8.92 -4.83
CA MET A 218 2.38 7.80 -4.65
C MET A 218 2.64 7.06 -5.95
N GLY A 219 1.61 6.83 -6.77
CA GLY A 219 1.78 6.20 -8.08
C GLY A 219 2.69 7.00 -8.99
N ALA A 220 2.58 8.32 -9.01
CA ALA A 220 3.45 9.19 -9.80
C ALA A 220 4.91 9.15 -9.30
N ALA A 221 5.12 9.10 -7.98
CA ALA A 221 6.45 8.96 -7.40
C ALA A 221 7.02 7.54 -7.61
N ALA A 222 6.20 6.50 -7.48
CA ALA A 222 6.62 5.11 -7.57
C ALA A 222 6.85 4.62 -9.01
N THR A 223 6.12 5.15 -10.00
CA THR A 223 6.18 4.69 -11.40
C THR A 223 7.59 4.78 -12.01
N PRO A 224 8.32 5.91 -11.95
CA PRO A 224 9.66 5.99 -12.51
C PRO A 224 10.68 5.11 -11.78
N LEU A 225 10.41 4.74 -10.54
CA LEU A 225 11.24 3.87 -9.73
C LEU A 225 10.88 2.39 -9.86
N HIS A 226 9.88 2.07 -10.67
CA HIS A 226 9.32 0.72 -10.82
C HIS A 226 8.88 0.09 -9.48
N MET A 227 8.25 0.89 -8.60
CA MET A 227 7.84 0.51 -7.24
C MET A 227 6.35 0.22 -7.10
N LEU A 228 5.61 0.14 -8.20
CA LEU A 228 4.20 -0.27 -8.15
C LEU A 228 4.08 -1.73 -7.68
N GLY A 229 2.95 -2.07 -7.06
CA GLY A 229 2.73 -3.35 -6.37
C GLY A 229 3.12 -4.62 -7.11
N ALA A 230 3.04 -4.62 -8.47
CA ALA A 230 3.45 -5.74 -9.31
C ALA A 230 4.89 -5.61 -9.86
N GLN A 231 5.68 -4.65 -9.42
CA GLN A 231 7.00 -4.35 -9.97
C GLN A 231 8.12 -4.68 -8.98
N TRP A 232 9.29 -5.06 -9.48
CA TRP A 232 10.43 -5.45 -8.63
C TRP A 232 10.95 -4.33 -7.73
N GLY A 233 10.81 -3.08 -8.14
CA GLY A 233 11.16 -1.93 -7.32
C GLY A 233 10.30 -1.74 -6.08
N MET A 234 9.19 -2.48 -5.95
CA MET A 234 8.34 -2.49 -4.75
C MET A 234 9.11 -2.86 -3.48
N MET A 235 10.24 -3.55 -3.59
CA MET A 235 11.11 -3.82 -2.44
C MET A 235 11.81 -2.57 -1.90
N ARG A 236 11.82 -1.47 -2.66
CA ARG A 236 12.30 -0.16 -2.21
C ARG A 236 11.11 0.64 -1.74
N GLU A 237 11.14 1.09 -0.50
CA GLU A 237 10.05 1.91 0.02
C GLU A 237 10.37 3.39 -0.15
N PRO A 238 9.41 4.22 -0.65
CA PRO A 238 9.54 5.67 -0.62
C PRO A 238 9.45 6.18 0.83
N ASP A 239 9.78 7.44 1.06
CA ASP A 239 9.56 8.15 2.32
C ASP A 239 10.47 7.72 3.49
N ASN A 240 11.77 7.57 3.27
CA ASN A 240 12.78 7.31 4.30
C ASN A 240 12.64 5.98 5.04
N TYR A 241 11.89 5.03 4.50
CA TYR A 241 11.77 3.70 5.07
C TYR A 241 12.86 2.76 4.53
N PRO A 242 13.37 1.84 5.36
CA PRO A 242 14.23 0.78 4.87
C PRO A 242 13.50 -0.08 3.85
N GLY A 243 14.20 -0.52 2.82
CA GLY A 243 13.61 -1.38 1.79
C GLY A 243 13.10 -2.70 2.34
N ALA A 244 12.05 -3.22 1.74
CA ALA A 244 11.34 -4.43 2.16
C ALA A 244 11.74 -5.65 1.30
N VAL A 245 13.03 -6.03 1.37
CA VAL A 245 13.57 -7.14 0.57
C VAL A 245 12.85 -8.48 0.77
N TRP A 246 12.23 -8.68 1.93
CA TRP A 246 11.42 -9.88 2.23
C TRP A 246 10.16 -10.01 1.37
N LEU A 247 9.75 -8.96 0.66
CA LEU A 247 8.62 -9.00 -0.27
C LEU A 247 8.97 -9.63 -1.63
N TRP A 248 10.21 -10.12 -1.84
CA TRP A 248 10.65 -10.66 -3.13
C TRP A 248 9.74 -11.76 -3.69
N LEU A 249 9.26 -12.65 -2.84
CA LEU A 249 8.38 -13.74 -3.24
C LEU A 249 7.00 -13.22 -3.65
N TYR A 250 6.49 -12.25 -2.90
CA TYR A 250 5.25 -11.54 -3.20
C TYR A 250 5.33 -10.89 -4.58
N THR A 251 6.37 -10.11 -4.81
CA THR A 251 6.61 -9.44 -6.10
C THR A 251 6.76 -10.43 -7.26
N ALA A 252 7.44 -11.56 -7.03
CA ALA A 252 7.63 -12.58 -8.05
C ALA A 252 6.30 -13.24 -8.46
N LEU A 253 5.41 -13.53 -7.51
CA LEU A 253 4.11 -14.11 -7.81
C LEU A 253 3.28 -13.21 -8.71
N TYR A 254 3.30 -11.89 -8.52
CA TYR A 254 2.56 -10.95 -9.39
C TYR A 254 3.02 -10.96 -10.86
N GLN A 255 4.20 -11.51 -11.18
CA GLN A 255 4.66 -11.63 -12.56
C GLN A 255 4.08 -12.85 -13.28
N ILE A 256 3.43 -13.77 -12.57
CA ILE A 256 3.05 -15.08 -13.09
C ILE A 256 1.52 -15.22 -13.17
N PRO A 257 0.92 -15.60 -14.30
CA PRO A 257 -0.49 -16.00 -14.34
C PRO A 257 -0.76 -17.22 -13.44
N PRO A 258 -1.89 -17.30 -12.72
CA PRO A 258 -3.06 -16.42 -12.80
C PRO A 258 -3.00 -15.15 -11.94
N TYR A 259 -1.97 -14.96 -11.12
CA TYR A 259 -1.89 -13.83 -10.19
C TYR A 259 -1.85 -12.49 -10.93
N SER A 260 -1.07 -12.40 -12.01
CA SER A 260 -0.92 -11.16 -12.81
C SER A 260 -2.19 -10.73 -13.55
N THR A 261 -3.18 -11.61 -13.69
CA THR A 261 -4.38 -11.38 -14.50
C THR A 261 -5.69 -11.47 -13.71
N SER A 262 -5.63 -11.90 -12.46
CA SER A 262 -6.82 -12.11 -11.62
C SER A 262 -7.33 -10.81 -11.05
N ALA A 263 -8.66 -10.64 -11.02
CA ALA A 263 -9.32 -9.56 -10.28
C ALA A 263 -9.14 -9.67 -8.75
N SER A 264 -8.76 -10.85 -8.24
CA SER A 264 -8.48 -11.13 -6.83
C SER A 264 -7.01 -11.46 -6.61
N ALA A 265 -6.10 -10.80 -7.35
CA ALA A 265 -4.67 -11.09 -7.34
C ALA A 265 -4.06 -11.03 -5.92
N ASP A 266 -4.35 -9.98 -5.16
CA ASP A 266 -3.79 -9.79 -3.82
C ASP A 266 -4.19 -10.92 -2.88
N LEU A 267 -5.47 -11.32 -2.93
CA LEU A 267 -5.96 -12.43 -2.12
C LEU A 267 -5.32 -13.76 -2.51
N LEU A 268 -5.18 -14.02 -3.81
CA LEU A 268 -4.53 -15.24 -4.32
C LEU A 268 -3.06 -15.29 -3.90
N VAL A 269 -2.32 -14.20 -4.04
CA VAL A 269 -0.93 -14.09 -3.62
C VAL A 269 -0.81 -14.29 -2.12
N GLY A 270 -1.65 -13.60 -1.32
CA GLY A 270 -1.66 -13.74 0.13
C GLY A 270 -1.94 -15.15 0.60
N LEU A 271 -2.94 -15.83 0.02
CA LEU A 271 -3.26 -17.23 0.32
C LEU A 271 -2.12 -18.17 -0.07
N THR A 272 -1.49 -17.95 -1.23
CA THR A 272 -0.36 -18.77 -1.67
C THR A 272 0.81 -18.65 -0.72
N ILE A 273 1.17 -17.42 -0.32
CA ILE A 273 2.24 -17.18 0.65
C ILE A 273 1.88 -17.80 2.01
N GLY A 274 0.64 -17.63 2.46
CA GLY A 274 0.16 -18.25 3.69
C GLY A 274 0.27 -19.77 3.67
N LEU A 275 -0.15 -20.41 2.57
CA LEU A 275 -0.03 -21.84 2.38
C LEU A 275 1.44 -22.30 2.36
N LEU A 276 2.31 -21.60 1.61
CA LEU A 276 3.73 -21.91 1.57
C LEU A 276 4.38 -21.76 2.96
N SER A 277 4.01 -20.74 3.70
CA SER A 277 4.48 -20.53 5.07
C SER A 277 4.04 -21.68 6.00
N LEU A 278 2.77 -22.08 5.89
CA LEU A 278 2.24 -23.22 6.65
C LEU A 278 2.98 -24.52 6.29
N LEU A 279 3.18 -24.78 5.00
CA LEU A 279 3.94 -25.94 4.54
C LEU A 279 5.37 -25.92 5.07
N LEU A 280 6.03 -24.76 5.06
CA LEU A 280 7.36 -24.60 5.62
C LEU A 280 7.40 -24.88 7.13
N MET A 281 6.42 -24.40 7.87
CA MET A 281 6.27 -24.69 9.30
C MET A 281 6.05 -26.18 9.57
N LEU A 282 5.39 -26.90 8.65
CA LEU A 282 5.12 -28.33 8.79
C LEU A 282 6.28 -29.23 8.35
N VAL A 283 7.30 -28.69 7.65
CA VAL A 283 8.47 -29.46 7.19
C VAL A 283 9.09 -30.35 8.25
N PRO A 284 9.28 -29.92 9.54
CA PRO A 284 9.83 -30.79 10.57
C PRO A 284 8.97 -32.02 10.89
N PHE A 285 7.67 -31.97 10.57
CA PHE A 285 6.72 -33.05 10.84
C PHE A 285 6.52 -33.98 9.65
N ILE A 286 6.93 -33.58 8.44
CA ILE A 286 6.76 -34.40 7.22
C ILE A 286 7.90 -35.41 7.12
N PRO A 287 7.60 -36.74 7.16
CA PRO A 287 8.61 -37.78 6.96
C PRO A 287 9.29 -37.63 5.60
N GLY A 288 10.60 -37.73 5.57
CA GLY A 288 11.39 -37.52 4.35
C GLY A 288 11.92 -36.10 4.23
N LEU A 289 11.06 -35.06 4.24
CA LEU A 289 11.49 -33.66 4.18
C LEU A 289 12.36 -33.26 5.38
N ARG A 290 11.96 -33.64 6.58
CA ARG A 290 12.76 -33.42 7.81
C ARG A 290 14.12 -34.10 7.79
N ASP A 291 14.30 -35.15 6.96
CA ASP A 291 15.55 -35.90 6.87
C ASP A 291 16.50 -35.36 5.78
N ILE A 292 16.04 -34.46 4.91
CA ILE A 292 16.85 -33.84 3.85
C ILE A 292 18.14 -33.21 4.40
N PRO A 293 18.12 -32.36 5.46
CA PRO A 293 19.36 -31.76 5.98
C PRO A 293 20.35 -32.80 6.48
N ARG A 294 19.87 -33.97 6.92
CA ARG A 294 20.69 -35.11 7.32
C ARG A 294 21.28 -35.83 6.13
N GLY A 295 20.48 -36.03 5.06
CA GLY A 295 20.92 -36.65 3.81
C GLY A 295 21.99 -35.84 3.09
N VAL A 296 21.83 -34.53 3.03
CA VAL A 296 22.80 -33.59 2.45
C VAL A 296 24.05 -33.42 3.31
N GLY A 297 24.01 -33.88 4.57
CA GLY A 297 25.18 -33.83 5.47
C GLY A 297 25.53 -32.42 5.93
N LEU A 298 24.55 -31.50 5.97
CA LEU A 298 24.70 -30.09 6.40
C LEU A 298 25.39 -30.01 7.78
N HIS A 299 25.08 -30.94 8.68
CA HIS A 299 25.73 -31.03 9.98
C HIS A 299 27.25 -31.19 9.88
N ARG A 300 27.78 -31.83 8.83
CA ARG A 300 29.22 -32.00 8.61
C ARG A 300 29.89 -30.68 8.19
N LEU A 301 29.13 -29.78 7.60
CA LEU A 301 29.62 -28.47 7.20
C LEU A 301 29.70 -27.53 8.42
N ILE A 302 28.69 -27.58 9.28
CA ILE A 302 28.56 -26.71 10.46
C ILE A 302 29.49 -27.16 11.58
N TRP A 303 29.62 -28.48 11.84
CA TRP A 303 30.41 -29.04 12.95
C TRP A 303 31.72 -29.72 12.49
N ARG A 304 32.37 -29.18 11.49
CA ARG A 304 33.66 -29.72 10.99
C ARG A 304 34.75 -29.82 12.04
N LYS A 305 34.72 -28.99 13.09
CA LYS A 305 35.75 -28.96 14.15
C LYS A 305 35.57 -30.05 15.24
N ALA A 306 34.38 -30.63 15.40
CA ALA A 306 34.11 -31.67 16.37
C ALA A 306 34.76 -33.03 16.02
N ARG A 307 35.39 -33.17 14.88
CA ARG A 307 35.98 -34.42 14.35
C ARG A 307 37.48 -34.53 14.56
N ARG A 308 38.14 -33.54 15.15
CA ARG A 308 39.60 -33.48 15.26
C ARG A 308 40.13 -33.49 16.71
N GLU A 309 39.28 -33.77 17.67
CA GLU A 309 39.64 -34.10 19.05
C GLU A 309 39.03 -35.46 19.40
#